data_98bcbca78bb6cdfda09182734fdf1500
#
_entry.id   98bcbca78bb6cdfda09182734fdf1500
#
_cell.length_a   1.000
_cell.length_b   1.000
_cell.length_c   1.000
_cell.angle_alpha   90.00
_cell.angle_beta   90.00
_cell.angle_gamma   90.00
#
_symmetry.space_group_name_H-M   'P 1'
#
loop_
_entity.id
_entity.type
_entity.pdbx_description
1 polymer ?
#
loop_
_entity_poly.entity_id
_entity_poly.type
_entity_poly.pdbx_seq_one_letter_code
_entity_poly.pdbx_strand_id
1 'polypeptide(L)'
;NEALIHQVVTAYMAGGRSGTRAQKNRSLVRGGGAKPWRQKGMGRARAGTSRSPIWRAGGVTFAATPKDYSQKINRKMYRGALRSILSELVRSERLVAVSDFTVTAPKTKELVGKLKDLGLSQVLIVAEQPDENLYLAARNLNQVDVCAVSELDPVSLVGYDRILMTSGAIKKLEERLA
;
A
#
# COMPACT_ATOMS: atom_id res chain seq x y z
N ASN A 1 20.22 3.48 4.92
CA ASN A 1 19.81 4.88 4.66
C ASN A 1 18.31 5.04 4.94
N GLU A 2 17.95 5.43 6.17
CA GLU A 2 16.58 5.53 6.67
C GLU A 2 15.72 6.51 5.85
N ALA A 3 16.26 7.68 5.50
CA ALA A 3 15.52 8.68 4.73
C ALA A 3 15.07 8.14 3.35
N LEU A 4 15.92 7.35 2.70
CA LEU A 4 15.61 6.71 1.42
C LEU A 4 14.55 5.61 1.59
N ILE A 5 14.65 4.80 2.63
CA ILE A 5 13.64 3.77 2.97
C ILE A 5 12.29 4.44 3.21
N HIS A 6 12.25 5.46 4.06
CA HIS A 6 11.02 6.20 4.37
C HIS A 6 10.37 6.79 3.11
N GLN A 7 11.15 7.41 2.22
CA GLN A 7 10.64 7.97 0.96
C GLN A 7 10.01 6.90 0.08
N VAL A 8 10.66 5.75 -0.07
CA VAL A 8 10.18 4.64 -0.92
C VAL A 8 8.93 4.00 -0.33
N VAL A 9 8.91 3.73 0.99
CA VAL A 9 7.74 3.18 1.70
C VAL A 9 6.54 4.13 1.58
N THR A 10 6.74 5.43 1.84
CA THR A 10 5.68 6.44 1.73
C THR A 10 5.11 6.53 0.32
N ALA A 11 5.96 6.50 -0.69
CA ALA A 11 5.52 6.55 -2.09
C ALA A 11 4.77 5.27 -2.50
N TYR A 12 5.20 4.11 -2.04
CA TYR A 12 4.51 2.84 -2.29
C TYR A 12 3.12 2.84 -1.66
N MET A 13 3.00 3.22 -0.39
CA MET A 13 1.72 3.35 0.30
C MET A 13 0.80 4.41 -0.34
N ALA A 14 1.37 5.52 -0.82
CA ALA A 14 0.61 6.56 -1.52
C ALA A 14 0.04 6.04 -2.85
N GLY A 15 0.78 5.21 -3.59
CA GLY A 15 0.33 4.57 -4.83
C GLY A 15 -0.86 3.63 -4.64
N GLY A 16 -1.00 3.00 -3.48
CA GLY A 16 -2.13 2.13 -3.14
C GLY A 16 -3.45 2.88 -2.85
N ARG A 17 -3.42 4.21 -2.76
CA ARG A 17 -4.62 5.02 -2.46
C ARG A 17 -5.44 5.24 -3.73
N SER A 18 -6.68 4.77 -3.75
CA SER A 18 -7.59 4.91 -4.90
C SER A 18 -8.04 6.35 -5.20
N GLY A 19 -8.01 7.24 -4.20
CA GLY A 19 -8.27 8.67 -4.37
C GLY A 19 -9.65 9.05 -4.91
N THR A 20 -10.67 8.20 -4.79
CA THR A 20 -11.98 8.34 -5.43
C THR A 20 -12.92 9.34 -4.75
N ARG A 21 -12.46 10.06 -3.73
CA ARG A 21 -13.29 11.04 -3.01
C ARG A 21 -13.72 12.19 -3.92
N ALA A 22 -15.04 12.43 -4.03
CA ALA A 22 -15.60 13.52 -4.81
C ALA A 22 -16.71 14.24 -4.06
N GLN A 23 -16.79 15.55 -4.25
CA GLN A 23 -17.86 16.43 -3.76
C GLN A 23 -18.30 17.34 -4.88
N LYS A 24 -19.56 17.80 -4.86
CA LYS A 24 -20.09 18.72 -5.86
C LYS A 24 -19.80 20.16 -5.48
N ASN A 25 -19.10 20.90 -6.33
CA ASN A 25 -18.99 22.34 -6.25
C ASN A 25 -20.27 23.03 -6.78
N ARG A 26 -20.35 24.35 -6.68
CA ARG A 26 -21.53 25.10 -7.13
C ARG A 26 -21.89 24.93 -8.62
N SER A 27 -20.94 24.52 -9.45
CA SER A 27 -21.19 24.27 -10.88
C SER A 27 -21.85 22.91 -11.11
N LEU A 28 -21.49 21.90 -10.29
CA LEU A 28 -21.95 20.51 -10.40
C LEU A 28 -23.26 20.23 -9.66
N VAL A 29 -23.67 21.10 -8.72
CA VAL A 29 -24.95 20.95 -8.02
C VAL A 29 -26.09 21.30 -8.98
N ARG A 30 -27.14 20.44 -8.98
CA ARG A 30 -28.33 20.65 -9.82
C ARG A 30 -29.11 21.90 -9.38
N GLY A 31 -29.68 22.67 -10.34
CA GLY A 31 -30.54 23.84 -10.10
C GLY A 31 -29.82 25.16 -10.30
N GLY A 32 -30.41 26.25 -9.86
CA GLY A 32 -29.82 27.59 -9.77
C GLY A 32 -29.49 28.30 -11.08
N GLY A 33 -30.18 28.05 -12.18
CA GLY A 33 -29.97 28.73 -13.47
C GLY A 33 -30.40 30.20 -13.45
N ALA A 34 -31.47 30.53 -12.72
CA ALA A 34 -31.98 31.89 -12.60
C ALA A 34 -31.43 32.60 -11.36
N LYS A 35 -31.26 33.93 -11.45
CA LYS A 35 -30.93 34.78 -10.31
C LYS A 35 -32.13 34.79 -9.33
N PRO A 36 -31.95 34.51 -8.02
CA PRO A 36 -33.06 34.37 -7.05
C PRO A 36 -33.89 35.63 -6.91
N TRP A 37 -33.30 36.83 -7.01
CA TRP A 37 -33.96 38.14 -6.99
C TRP A 37 -33.11 39.21 -7.64
N ARG A 38 -33.72 40.38 -7.90
CA ARG A 38 -33.05 41.53 -8.49
C ARG A 38 -31.91 42.06 -7.60
N GLN A 39 -30.94 42.75 -8.24
CA GLN A 39 -29.71 43.21 -7.61
C GLN A 39 -29.91 44.24 -6.48
N LYS A 40 -30.94 45.10 -6.59
CA LYS A 40 -31.25 46.20 -5.66
C LYS A 40 -32.76 46.30 -5.41
N GLY A 41 -33.17 46.99 -4.33
CA GLY A 41 -34.55 47.29 -4.05
C GLY A 41 -35.38 46.20 -3.38
N MET A 42 -34.72 45.15 -2.80
CA MET A 42 -35.38 44.05 -2.09
C MET A 42 -35.10 44.00 -0.58
N GLY A 43 -34.27 44.91 -0.05
CA GLY A 43 -33.85 44.84 1.36
C GLY A 43 -33.12 43.59 1.79
N ARG A 44 -32.70 42.74 0.83
CA ARG A 44 -32.01 41.47 1.08
C ARG A 44 -30.57 41.52 0.58
N ALA A 45 -29.73 40.64 1.17
CA ALA A 45 -28.37 40.43 0.67
C ALA A 45 -28.40 40.00 -0.80
N ARG A 46 -27.44 40.47 -1.58
CA ARG A 46 -27.31 40.11 -3.00
C ARG A 46 -27.02 38.61 -3.17
N ALA A 47 -27.72 37.97 -4.08
CA ALA A 47 -27.51 36.55 -4.43
C ALA A 47 -27.50 36.36 -5.94
N GLY A 48 -26.46 35.68 -6.45
CA GLY A 48 -26.34 35.36 -7.88
C GLY A 48 -26.93 34.00 -8.24
N THR A 49 -26.93 33.08 -7.31
CA THR A 49 -27.45 31.72 -7.51
C THR A 49 -27.82 31.07 -6.17
N SER A 50 -28.83 30.20 -6.18
CA SER A 50 -29.21 29.36 -5.03
C SER A 50 -28.22 28.22 -4.76
N ARG A 51 -27.29 27.95 -5.70
CA ARG A 51 -26.24 26.93 -5.54
C ARG A 51 -24.99 27.42 -4.81
N SER A 52 -24.98 28.69 -4.35
CA SER A 52 -23.85 29.25 -3.63
C SER A 52 -23.52 28.43 -2.37
N PRO A 53 -22.25 28.29 -1.97
CA PRO A 53 -21.83 27.57 -0.77
C PRO A 53 -22.45 28.04 0.54
N ILE A 54 -22.88 29.30 0.61
CA ILE A 54 -23.55 29.89 1.77
C ILE A 54 -25.02 29.48 1.92
N TRP A 55 -25.56 28.79 0.92
CA TRP A 55 -26.95 28.36 0.92
C TRP A 55 -27.07 26.90 1.34
N ARG A 56 -28.16 26.57 2.04
CA ARG A 56 -28.49 25.15 2.32
C ARG A 56 -28.64 24.39 0.99
N ALA A 57 -28.06 23.22 0.90
CA ALA A 57 -27.98 22.44 -0.33
C ALA A 57 -27.17 23.07 -1.48
N GLY A 58 -26.43 24.14 -1.22
CA GLY A 58 -25.46 24.70 -2.17
C GLY A 58 -24.22 23.80 -2.34
N GLY A 59 -23.37 24.16 -3.30
CA GLY A 59 -22.13 23.44 -3.55
C GLY A 59 -21.06 23.71 -2.50
N VAL A 60 -20.12 22.77 -2.33
CA VAL A 60 -18.96 22.97 -1.46
C VAL A 60 -17.99 23.96 -2.11
N THR A 61 -17.45 24.90 -1.31
CA THR A 61 -16.54 25.96 -1.80
C THR A 61 -15.27 25.38 -2.41
N PHE A 62 -14.59 24.49 -1.66
CA PHE A 62 -13.40 23.75 -2.08
C PHE A 62 -13.74 22.26 -2.15
N ALA A 63 -14.58 21.92 -3.13
CA ALA A 63 -15.05 20.56 -3.29
C ALA A 63 -13.89 19.62 -3.59
N ALA A 64 -13.79 18.50 -2.86
CA ALA A 64 -12.83 17.47 -3.15
C ALA A 64 -13.11 16.86 -4.53
N THR A 65 -12.08 16.67 -5.31
CA THR A 65 -12.10 15.96 -6.60
C THR A 65 -11.25 14.70 -6.51
N PRO A 66 -11.54 13.67 -7.31
CA PRO A 66 -10.66 12.50 -7.40
C PRO A 66 -9.23 12.94 -7.69
N LYS A 67 -8.28 12.36 -6.98
CA LYS A 67 -6.87 12.72 -7.06
C LYS A 67 -6.00 11.47 -7.10
N ASP A 68 -5.05 11.43 -8.01
CA ASP A 68 -3.96 10.48 -7.99
C ASP A 68 -2.93 10.89 -6.93
N TYR A 69 -2.56 9.92 -6.07
CA TYR A 69 -1.56 10.09 -5.01
C TYR A 69 -0.24 9.42 -5.34
N SER A 70 -0.10 8.81 -6.52
CA SER A 70 1.13 8.15 -6.92
C SER A 70 2.32 9.12 -6.91
N GLN A 71 3.47 8.62 -6.46
CA GLN A 71 4.72 9.36 -6.42
C GLN A 71 5.77 8.62 -7.24
N LYS A 72 6.39 9.33 -8.19
CA LYS A 72 7.46 8.76 -9.00
C LYS A 72 8.74 8.60 -8.18
N ILE A 73 9.30 7.38 -8.19
CA ILE A 73 10.62 7.08 -7.63
C ILE A 73 11.56 6.63 -8.76
N ASN A 74 12.81 7.05 -8.70
CA ASN A 74 13.83 6.59 -9.63
C ASN A 74 14.19 5.12 -9.37
N ARG A 75 14.40 4.31 -10.42
CA ARG A 75 14.76 2.89 -10.28
C ARG A 75 16.00 2.65 -9.40
N LYS A 76 17.02 3.50 -9.52
CA LYS A 76 18.23 3.43 -8.69
C LYS A 76 17.93 3.70 -7.20
N MET A 77 17.02 4.64 -6.90
CA MET A 77 16.58 4.91 -5.52
C MET A 77 15.84 3.72 -4.94
N TYR A 78 14.92 3.13 -5.69
CA TYR A 78 14.16 1.94 -5.27
C TYR A 78 15.09 0.76 -4.96
N ARG A 79 16.03 0.44 -5.87
CA ARG A 79 17.04 -0.61 -5.64
C ARG A 79 17.90 -0.30 -4.42
N GLY A 80 18.35 0.95 -4.27
CA GLY A 80 19.15 1.39 -3.11
C GLY A 80 18.38 1.26 -1.79
N ALA A 81 17.06 1.54 -1.78
CA ALA A 81 16.22 1.34 -0.61
C ALA A 81 16.11 -0.15 -0.26
N LEU A 82 15.83 -1.03 -1.23
CA LEU A 82 15.76 -2.47 -0.99
C LEU A 82 17.08 -3.03 -0.44
N ARG A 83 18.23 -2.62 -1.01
CA ARG A 83 19.56 -2.99 -0.47
C ARG A 83 19.73 -2.54 0.99
N SER A 84 19.29 -1.31 1.31
CA SER A 84 19.38 -0.77 2.68
C SER A 84 18.46 -1.54 3.65
N ILE A 85 17.24 -1.91 3.22
CA ILE A 85 16.29 -2.71 4.02
C ILE A 85 16.89 -4.10 4.29
N LEU A 86 17.36 -4.80 3.25
CA LEU A 86 17.94 -6.13 3.39
C LEU A 86 19.18 -6.14 4.28
N SER A 87 20.05 -5.13 4.15
CA SER A 87 21.22 -4.97 5.03
C SER A 87 20.81 -4.81 6.49
N GLU A 88 19.74 -4.06 6.76
CA GLU A 88 19.21 -3.89 8.12
C GLU A 88 18.58 -5.17 8.65
N LEU A 89 17.85 -5.92 7.82
CA LEU A 89 17.25 -7.20 8.19
C LEU A 89 18.33 -8.24 8.58
N VAL A 90 19.45 -8.27 7.86
CA VAL A 90 20.62 -9.10 8.21
C VAL A 90 21.25 -8.63 9.51
N ARG A 91 21.50 -7.32 9.66
CA ARG A 91 22.12 -6.74 10.85
C ARG A 91 21.31 -6.98 12.13
N SER A 92 19.97 -6.93 12.01
CA SER A 92 19.02 -7.14 13.11
C SER A 92 18.64 -8.61 13.32
N GLU A 93 19.26 -9.53 12.59
CA GLU A 93 18.97 -10.98 12.64
C GLU A 93 17.49 -11.32 12.37
N ARG A 94 16.80 -10.49 11.59
CA ARG A 94 15.40 -10.70 11.21
C ARG A 94 15.25 -11.56 9.95
N LEU A 95 16.32 -11.77 9.18
CA LEU A 95 16.32 -12.57 7.97
C LEU A 95 16.75 -14.00 8.31
N VAL A 96 15.91 -14.97 7.97
CA VAL A 96 16.16 -16.42 8.16
C VAL A 96 16.30 -17.04 6.77
N ALA A 97 17.44 -17.63 6.49
CA ALA A 97 17.69 -18.35 5.24
C ALA A 97 17.45 -19.85 5.41
N VAL A 98 16.72 -20.45 4.47
CA VAL A 98 16.47 -21.90 4.42
C VAL A 98 16.82 -22.43 3.03
N SER A 99 17.17 -23.69 2.94
CA SER A 99 17.45 -24.33 1.64
C SER A 99 16.21 -24.38 0.78
N ASP A 100 15.10 -24.87 1.34
CA ASP A 100 13.78 -24.95 0.72
C ASP A 100 12.69 -24.91 1.78
N PHE A 101 11.48 -24.45 1.39
CA PHE A 101 10.34 -24.36 2.29
C PHE A 101 9.04 -24.67 1.53
N THR A 102 8.59 -25.90 1.64
CA THR A 102 7.39 -26.42 0.96
C THR A 102 6.40 -27.03 1.95
N VAL A 103 5.14 -27.15 1.56
CA VAL A 103 4.08 -27.81 2.35
C VAL A 103 3.47 -28.90 1.48
N THR A 104 3.31 -30.11 2.03
CA THR A 104 2.83 -31.27 1.27
C THR A 104 1.34 -31.17 0.91
N ALA A 105 0.55 -30.56 1.79
CA ALA A 105 -0.88 -30.35 1.58
C ALA A 105 -1.28 -28.91 1.92
N PRO A 106 -2.34 -28.35 1.31
CA PRO A 106 -2.80 -26.98 1.57
C PRO A 106 -3.51 -26.84 2.93
N LYS A 107 -2.80 -27.26 4.00
CA LYS A 107 -3.33 -27.24 5.38
C LYS A 107 -2.56 -26.25 6.26
N THR A 108 -3.28 -25.30 6.84
CA THR A 108 -2.72 -24.31 7.78
C THR A 108 -2.04 -24.95 8.99
N LYS A 109 -2.55 -26.09 9.48
CA LYS A 109 -1.98 -26.80 10.64
C LYS A 109 -0.54 -27.25 10.39
N GLU A 110 -0.23 -27.77 9.19
CA GLU A 110 1.11 -28.20 8.81
C GLU A 110 2.08 -27.00 8.77
N LEU A 111 1.64 -25.91 8.13
CA LEU A 111 2.42 -24.67 8.06
C LEU A 111 2.71 -24.09 9.46
N VAL A 112 1.70 -23.99 10.30
CA VAL A 112 1.84 -23.49 11.68
C VAL A 112 2.79 -24.37 12.50
N GLY A 113 2.77 -25.69 12.30
CA GLY A 113 3.73 -26.62 12.92
C GLY A 113 5.16 -26.28 12.53
N LYS A 114 5.44 -26.20 11.21
CA LYS A 114 6.78 -25.85 10.68
C LYS A 114 7.28 -24.49 11.16
N LEU A 115 6.39 -23.47 11.21
CA LEU A 115 6.74 -22.14 11.69
C LEU A 115 7.04 -22.13 13.20
N LYS A 116 6.31 -22.90 14.00
CA LYS A 116 6.57 -23.05 15.44
C LYS A 116 7.92 -23.73 15.70
N ASP A 117 8.28 -24.74 14.92
CA ASP A 117 9.56 -25.43 15.04
C ASP A 117 10.74 -24.47 14.75
N LEU A 118 10.53 -23.47 13.88
CA LEU A 118 11.48 -22.40 13.59
C LEU A 118 11.37 -21.20 14.55
N GLY A 119 10.43 -21.19 15.49
CA GLY A 119 10.20 -20.07 16.42
C GLY A 119 9.67 -18.81 15.75
N LEU A 120 8.96 -18.92 14.62
CA LEU A 120 8.45 -17.82 13.82
C LEU A 120 6.95 -17.64 14.06
N SER A 121 6.55 -16.40 14.42
CA SER A 121 5.14 -16.03 14.65
C SER A 121 4.59 -15.10 13.57
N GLN A 122 5.29 -13.97 13.32
CA GLN A 122 4.93 -13.01 12.28
C GLN A 122 6.01 -13.03 11.21
N VAL A 123 5.71 -13.64 10.07
CA VAL A 123 6.73 -13.95 9.06
C VAL A 123 6.24 -13.71 7.63
N LEU A 124 7.10 -13.09 6.83
CA LEU A 124 6.98 -13.05 5.38
C LEU A 124 7.85 -14.17 4.79
N ILE A 125 7.22 -15.07 4.04
CA ILE A 125 7.91 -16.16 3.35
C ILE A 125 8.16 -15.72 1.91
N VAL A 126 9.43 -15.68 1.51
CA VAL A 126 9.84 -15.28 0.16
C VAL A 126 10.45 -16.49 -0.54
N ALA A 127 9.79 -16.96 -1.58
CA ALA A 127 10.25 -18.04 -2.42
C ALA A 127 10.52 -17.56 -3.85
N GLU A 128 11.32 -18.30 -4.61
CA GLU A 128 11.54 -18.00 -6.02
C GLU A 128 10.24 -18.11 -6.82
N GLN A 129 9.53 -19.21 -6.63
CA GLN A 129 8.18 -19.47 -7.11
C GLN A 129 7.43 -20.16 -5.96
N PRO A 130 6.52 -19.45 -5.27
CA PRO A 130 5.74 -20.06 -4.20
C PRO A 130 4.86 -21.20 -4.74
N ASP A 131 4.86 -22.34 -4.03
CA ASP A 131 3.96 -23.44 -4.33
C ASP A 131 2.50 -23.03 -3.99
N GLU A 132 1.54 -23.47 -4.82
CA GLU A 132 0.11 -23.23 -4.60
C GLU A 132 -0.34 -23.76 -3.23
N ASN A 133 0.16 -24.93 -2.80
CA ASN A 133 -0.16 -25.47 -1.48
C ASN A 133 0.31 -24.57 -0.34
N LEU A 134 1.50 -23.97 -0.47
CA LEU A 134 2.04 -23.01 0.50
C LEU A 134 1.18 -21.76 0.59
N TYR A 135 0.81 -21.20 -0.57
CA TYR A 135 -0.06 -20.02 -0.62
C TYR A 135 -1.44 -20.30 0.01
N LEU A 136 -2.08 -21.42 -0.33
CA LEU A 136 -3.37 -21.81 0.23
C LEU A 136 -3.32 -22.09 1.73
N ALA A 137 -2.20 -22.66 2.23
CA ALA A 137 -1.98 -22.89 3.65
C ALA A 137 -1.79 -21.58 4.45
N ALA A 138 -1.15 -20.57 3.84
CA ALA A 138 -0.82 -19.29 4.49
C ALA A 138 -1.99 -18.29 4.49
N ARG A 139 -2.82 -18.23 3.44
CA ARG A 139 -3.80 -17.15 3.21
C ARG A 139 -4.80 -16.90 4.34
N ASN A 140 -5.06 -17.90 5.21
CA ASN A 140 -5.96 -17.73 6.38
C ASN A 140 -5.23 -17.20 7.63
N LEU A 141 -3.90 -17.10 7.58
CA LEU A 141 -3.08 -16.64 8.70
C LEU A 141 -2.77 -15.15 8.50
N ASN A 142 -3.31 -14.29 9.35
CA ASN A 142 -3.11 -12.84 9.27
C ASN A 142 -1.68 -12.37 9.60
N GLN A 143 -0.87 -13.23 10.19
CA GLN A 143 0.52 -12.96 10.59
C GLN A 143 1.56 -13.57 9.64
N VAL A 144 1.11 -14.29 8.62
CA VAL A 144 1.97 -14.98 7.66
C VAL A 144 1.56 -14.57 6.26
N ASP A 145 2.52 -14.16 5.45
CA ASP A 145 2.30 -13.91 4.04
C ASP A 145 3.35 -14.62 3.20
N VAL A 146 3.01 -14.91 1.95
CA VAL A 146 3.86 -15.62 1.01
C VAL A 146 3.93 -14.83 -0.28
N CYS A 147 5.13 -14.48 -0.72
CA CYS A 147 5.34 -13.76 -1.96
C CYS A 147 6.47 -14.33 -2.81
N ALA A 148 6.39 -14.10 -4.11
CA ALA A 148 7.50 -14.35 -5.01
C ALA A 148 8.53 -13.21 -4.93
N VAL A 149 9.78 -13.49 -5.32
CA VAL A 149 10.83 -12.45 -5.41
C VAL A 149 10.43 -11.28 -6.31
N SER A 150 9.65 -11.54 -7.37
CA SER A 150 9.14 -10.50 -8.28
C SER A 150 8.17 -9.53 -7.62
N GLU A 151 7.37 -10.01 -6.65
CA GLU A 151 6.32 -9.28 -5.96
C GLU A 151 6.80 -8.59 -4.67
N LEU A 152 8.05 -8.87 -4.29
CA LEU A 152 8.64 -8.37 -3.06
C LEU A 152 8.62 -6.83 -3.02
N ASP A 153 7.94 -6.29 -2.02
CA ASP A 153 7.77 -4.87 -1.80
C ASP A 153 8.49 -4.36 -0.53
N PRO A 154 8.83 -3.07 -0.47
CA PRO A 154 9.53 -2.48 0.67
C PRO A 154 8.67 -2.40 1.93
N VAL A 155 7.33 -2.34 1.80
CA VAL A 155 6.40 -2.21 2.95
C VAL A 155 6.34 -3.53 3.70
N SER A 156 6.16 -4.65 3.01
CA SER A 156 6.13 -5.98 3.59
C SER A 156 7.47 -6.33 4.25
N LEU A 157 8.61 -6.02 3.61
CA LEU A 157 9.94 -6.24 4.20
C LEU A 157 10.15 -5.51 5.54
N VAL A 158 9.62 -4.30 5.66
CA VAL A 158 9.74 -3.54 6.92
C VAL A 158 8.70 -3.97 7.95
N GLY A 159 7.50 -4.33 7.49
CA GLY A 159 6.32 -4.59 8.34
C GLY A 159 6.35 -5.90 9.11
N TYR A 160 6.94 -6.97 8.54
CA TYR A 160 7.02 -8.26 9.21
C TYR A 160 8.20 -8.35 10.19
N ASP A 161 8.00 -9.01 11.32
CA ASP A 161 9.08 -9.19 12.33
C ASP A 161 10.22 -10.05 11.82
N ARG A 162 9.92 -11.08 11.05
CA ARG A 162 10.89 -12.01 10.47
C ARG A 162 10.61 -12.20 8.98
N ILE A 163 11.68 -12.36 8.23
CA ILE A 163 11.62 -12.68 6.80
C ILE A 163 12.29 -14.03 6.59
N LEU A 164 11.55 -14.99 6.07
CA LEU A 164 12.08 -16.31 5.73
C LEU A 164 12.30 -16.34 4.22
N MET A 165 13.54 -16.58 3.78
CA MET A 165 13.89 -16.63 2.37
C MET A 165 14.48 -18.00 1.99
N THR A 166 14.04 -18.54 0.86
CA THR A 166 14.69 -19.72 0.28
C THR A 166 16.01 -19.35 -0.39
N SER A 167 16.95 -20.29 -0.47
CA SER A 167 18.26 -20.07 -1.11
C SER A 167 18.13 -19.64 -2.58
N GLY A 168 17.15 -20.20 -3.31
CA GLY A 168 16.83 -19.79 -4.68
C GLY A 168 16.33 -18.34 -4.74
N ALA A 169 15.47 -17.94 -3.79
CA ALA A 169 14.97 -16.57 -3.70
C ALA A 169 16.08 -15.55 -3.44
N ILE A 170 17.06 -15.90 -2.58
CA ILE A 170 18.19 -15.02 -2.27
C ILE A 170 19.02 -14.79 -3.54
N LYS A 171 19.40 -15.83 -4.27
CA LYS A 171 20.20 -15.73 -5.51
C LYS A 171 19.49 -14.85 -6.54
N LYS A 172 18.20 -15.07 -6.76
CA LYS A 172 17.39 -14.29 -7.70
C LYS A 172 17.25 -12.81 -7.28
N LEU A 173 17.19 -12.56 -5.97
CA LEU A 173 17.17 -11.22 -5.43
C LEU A 173 18.50 -10.50 -5.61
N GLU A 174 19.63 -11.17 -5.43
CA GLU A 174 20.97 -10.65 -5.72
C GLU A 174 21.11 -10.22 -7.18
N GLU A 175 20.70 -11.07 -8.13
CA GLU A 175 20.69 -10.75 -9.57
C GLU A 175 19.81 -9.53 -9.87
N ARG A 176 18.63 -9.43 -9.25
CA ARG A 176 17.70 -8.29 -9.44
C ARG A 176 18.29 -6.97 -8.93
N LEU A 177 19.10 -7.03 -7.88
CA LEU A 177 19.67 -5.87 -7.22
C LEU A 177 21.08 -5.52 -7.71
N ALA A 178 21.72 -6.37 -8.43
CA ALA A 178 23.03 -6.10 -9.07
C ALA A 178 23.02 -4.93 -10.13
#